data_922c7bd3f4160f550995355c763e2f14
#
_entry.id   922c7bd3f4160f550995355c763e2f14
#
_cell.length_a   1.000
_cell.length_b   1.000
_cell.length_c   1.000
_cell.angle_alpha   90.00
_cell.angle_beta   90.00
_cell.angle_gamma   90.00
#
_symmetry.space_group_name_H-M   'P 1'
#
loop_
_entity.id
_entity.type
_entity.pdbx_description
1 polymer ?
#
loop_
_entity_poly.entity_id
_entity_poly.type
_entity_poly.pdbx_seq_one_letter_code
_entity_poly.pdbx_strand_id
1 'polypeptide(L)'
;MRPPIELGEVPAQAVLDGAIGLALATGVPLRLQAPLTGADLLVALAAVKLGGDAAAVETAREQLAKPGAELLLPHPRAGLHLLDLQAPGAVARGLCALVWPLALLGKPGELRLRGPNHCDGAPTFHDLRLGWVPLAAQFGLKLSVDLTQTAFGADDGELVATLDPAPALTPLHLVHRGILRQVSIIAAVAGGRHEAALEAAEQAVRALRRQGVIAEAERVRLPVTQGRSRWALTARAEFEHSVVSVSELGPAAPAPGGGDAAAIGDRLAQRLEKFLPRRGAVDAATAERLLLPSFLCAAGLGARAGTPPSCHYTTSAVTSALLELATTARQALPVRAVVDGAEGEEGMIVVAPT
;
A
#
# COMPACT_ATOMS: atom_id res chain seq x y z
N MET A 1 -6.18 8.51 30.15
CA MET A 1 -6.54 8.17 28.76
C MET A 1 -5.72 9.09 27.85
N ARG A 2 -5.12 8.59 26.81
CA ARG A 2 -4.40 9.45 25.83
C ARG A 2 -5.44 10.26 25.03
N PRO A 3 -5.12 11.50 24.58
CA PRO A 3 -6.01 12.24 23.71
C PRO A 3 -6.20 11.48 22.39
N PRO A 4 -7.33 11.69 21.70
CA PRO A 4 -7.58 11.06 20.40
C PRO A 4 -6.59 11.54 19.34
N ILE A 5 -6.39 10.71 18.31
CA ILE A 5 -5.68 11.11 17.08
C ILE A 5 -6.64 12.02 16.30
N GLU A 6 -6.31 13.30 16.23
CA GLU A 6 -7.11 14.30 15.50
C GLU A 6 -6.76 14.28 14.02
N LEU A 7 -7.76 14.13 13.16
CA LEU A 7 -7.63 14.21 11.71
C LEU A 7 -8.38 15.44 11.18
N GLY A 8 -7.80 16.12 10.19
CA GLY A 8 -8.40 17.27 9.54
C GLY A 8 -9.70 16.94 8.77
N GLU A 9 -10.32 17.95 8.15
CA GLU A 9 -11.58 17.77 7.40
C GLU A 9 -11.44 16.81 6.23
N VAL A 10 -10.33 16.86 5.50
CA VAL A 10 -10.04 15.98 4.36
C VAL A 10 -8.61 15.46 4.47
N PRO A 11 -8.36 14.47 5.34
CA PRO A 11 -7.01 13.90 5.44
C PRO A 11 -6.64 13.20 4.13
N ALA A 12 -5.37 13.27 3.75
CA ALA A 12 -4.87 12.45 2.66
C ALA A 12 -5.07 10.96 2.96
N GLN A 13 -5.30 10.14 1.94
CA GLN A 13 -5.60 8.71 2.12
C GLN A 13 -4.54 8.00 2.97
N ALA A 14 -3.25 8.27 2.73
CA ALA A 14 -2.16 7.68 3.50
C ALA A 14 -2.19 8.09 4.98
N VAL A 15 -2.64 9.32 5.28
CA VAL A 15 -2.78 9.82 6.66
C VAL A 15 -3.90 9.08 7.38
N LEU A 16 -5.06 8.91 6.74
CA LEU A 16 -6.18 8.16 7.31
C LEU A 16 -5.80 6.69 7.53
N ASP A 17 -5.21 6.04 6.54
CA ASP A 17 -4.79 4.63 6.62
C ASP A 17 -3.75 4.42 7.73
N GLY A 18 -2.77 5.32 7.83
CA GLY A 18 -1.78 5.30 8.90
C GLY A 18 -2.40 5.53 10.29
N ALA A 19 -3.32 6.48 10.42
CA ALA A 19 -4.02 6.76 11.67
C ALA A 19 -4.91 5.58 12.12
N ILE A 20 -5.62 4.93 11.18
CA ILE A 20 -6.38 3.69 11.46
C ILE A 20 -5.45 2.60 11.99
N GLY A 21 -4.31 2.36 11.31
CA GLY A 21 -3.33 1.37 11.75
C GLY A 21 -2.74 1.69 13.12
N LEU A 22 -2.43 2.96 13.39
CA LEU A 22 -1.96 3.42 14.71
C LEU A 22 -3.04 3.22 15.79
N ALA A 23 -4.28 3.60 15.53
CA ALA A 23 -5.38 3.45 16.47
C ALA A 23 -5.64 1.99 16.82
N LEU A 24 -5.62 1.08 15.84
CA LEU A 24 -5.72 -0.36 16.05
C LEU A 24 -4.58 -0.92 16.90
N ALA A 25 -3.34 -0.47 16.64
CA ALA A 25 -2.17 -0.96 17.34
C ALA A 25 -2.05 -0.43 18.77
N THR A 26 -2.59 0.76 19.06
CA THR A 26 -2.40 1.48 20.32
C THR A 26 -3.64 1.55 21.21
N GLY A 27 -4.83 1.34 20.64
CA GLY A 27 -6.11 1.57 21.32
C GLY A 27 -6.42 3.06 21.54
N VAL A 28 -5.71 3.98 20.89
CA VAL A 28 -5.99 5.42 20.94
C VAL A 28 -7.17 5.72 20.00
N PRO A 29 -8.21 6.47 20.44
CA PRO A 29 -9.34 6.82 19.59
C PRO A 29 -8.94 7.69 18.40
N LEU A 30 -9.69 7.60 17.31
CA LEU A 30 -9.63 8.52 16.17
C LEU A 30 -10.73 9.56 16.32
N ARG A 31 -10.41 10.84 16.09
CA ARG A 31 -11.43 11.90 15.95
C ARG A 31 -11.39 12.47 14.54
N LEU A 32 -12.53 12.42 13.87
CA LEU A 32 -12.73 12.80 12.48
C LEU A 32 -13.54 14.10 12.43
N GLN A 33 -13.07 15.12 11.72
CA GLN A 33 -13.82 16.37 11.59
C GLN A 33 -14.96 16.25 10.58
N ALA A 34 -14.80 15.43 9.53
CA ALA A 34 -15.81 15.20 8.51
C ALA A 34 -16.25 13.72 8.44
N PRO A 35 -17.45 13.44 7.90
CA PRO A 35 -17.92 12.07 7.67
C PRO A 35 -17.02 11.30 6.69
N LEU A 36 -16.83 10.00 6.93
CA LEU A 36 -16.15 9.13 5.98
C LEU A 36 -17.13 8.57 4.93
N THR A 37 -16.67 8.47 3.70
CA THR A 37 -17.43 7.91 2.58
C THR A 37 -16.57 6.99 1.72
N GLY A 38 -17.19 6.20 0.84
CA GLY A 38 -16.49 5.39 -0.16
C GLY A 38 -15.43 4.46 0.46
N ALA A 39 -14.23 4.47 -0.10
CA ALA A 39 -13.12 3.64 0.35
C ALA A 39 -12.67 3.94 1.78
N ASP A 40 -12.71 5.21 2.20
CA ASP A 40 -12.31 5.66 3.54
C ASP A 40 -13.19 5.01 4.61
N LEU A 41 -14.50 5.04 4.40
CA LEU A 41 -15.47 4.39 5.29
C LEU A 41 -15.24 2.87 5.34
N LEU A 42 -15.04 2.23 4.19
CA LEU A 42 -14.86 0.79 4.14
C LEU A 42 -13.58 0.31 4.84
N VAL A 43 -12.48 1.04 4.71
CA VAL A 43 -11.23 0.72 5.42
C VAL A 43 -11.41 0.88 6.93
N ALA A 44 -12.08 1.96 7.38
CA ALA A 44 -12.38 2.16 8.80
C ALA A 44 -13.31 1.06 9.38
N LEU A 45 -14.35 0.67 8.65
CA LEU A 45 -15.26 -0.42 9.06
C LEU A 45 -14.54 -1.79 9.07
N ALA A 46 -13.64 -2.03 8.12
CA ALA A 46 -12.81 -3.23 8.12
C ALA A 46 -11.91 -3.28 9.37
N ALA A 47 -11.37 -2.14 9.79
CA ALA A 47 -10.61 -2.03 11.04
C ALA A 47 -11.46 -2.40 12.27
N VAL A 48 -12.69 -1.91 12.35
CA VAL A 48 -13.64 -2.31 13.44
C VAL A 48 -13.89 -3.81 13.40
N LYS A 49 -14.09 -4.39 12.23
CA LYS A 49 -14.38 -5.82 12.06
C LYS A 49 -13.24 -6.74 12.48
N LEU A 50 -12.01 -6.27 12.54
CA LEU A 50 -10.87 -7.09 13.02
C LEU A 50 -11.02 -7.53 14.49
N GLY A 51 -11.72 -6.81 15.30
CA GLY A 51 -11.91 -7.13 16.73
C GLY A 51 -13.35 -7.10 17.20
N GLY A 52 -14.24 -6.40 16.47
CA GLY A 52 -15.64 -6.24 16.77
C GLY A 52 -16.55 -7.28 16.09
N ASP A 53 -17.79 -7.31 16.52
CA ASP A 53 -18.86 -8.06 15.89
C ASP A 53 -19.64 -7.20 14.87
N ALA A 54 -20.72 -7.78 14.31
CA ALA A 54 -21.56 -7.07 13.35
C ALA A 54 -22.25 -5.83 13.95
N ALA A 55 -22.64 -5.88 15.22
CA ALA A 55 -23.29 -4.75 15.89
C ALA A 55 -22.30 -3.57 16.06
N ALA A 56 -21.02 -3.86 16.40
CA ALA A 56 -19.97 -2.87 16.48
C ALA A 56 -19.71 -2.19 15.12
N VAL A 57 -19.75 -2.95 14.03
CA VAL A 57 -19.58 -2.42 12.65
C VAL A 57 -20.74 -1.48 12.28
N GLU A 58 -21.99 -1.84 12.58
CA GLU A 58 -23.15 -0.97 12.29
C GLU A 58 -23.12 0.31 13.16
N THR A 59 -22.80 0.18 14.44
CA THR A 59 -22.61 1.35 15.33
C THR A 59 -21.55 2.29 14.79
N ALA A 60 -20.39 1.75 14.37
CA ALA A 60 -19.32 2.55 13.79
C ALA A 60 -19.74 3.20 12.46
N ARG A 61 -20.52 2.51 11.61
CA ARG A 61 -21.06 3.07 10.37
C ARG A 61 -21.93 4.30 10.63
N GLU A 62 -22.82 4.22 11.61
CA GLU A 62 -23.67 5.35 12.01
C GLU A 62 -22.87 6.53 12.59
N GLN A 63 -21.82 6.24 13.37
CA GLN A 63 -20.93 7.26 13.92
C GLN A 63 -20.13 7.95 12.82
N LEU A 64 -19.49 7.19 11.94
CA LEU A 64 -18.62 7.69 10.86
C LEU A 64 -19.37 8.47 9.77
N ALA A 65 -20.70 8.34 9.72
CA ALA A 65 -21.56 9.15 8.85
C ALA A 65 -21.77 10.58 9.39
N LYS A 66 -21.28 10.91 10.58
CA LYS A 66 -21.49 12.21 11.25
C LYS A 66 -20.17 12.98 11.36
N PRO A 67 -20.18 14.32 11.23
CA PRO A 67 -19.00 15.13 11.52
C PRO A 67 -18.67 15.08 13.03
N GLY A 68 -17.39 15.22 13.35
CA GLY A 68 -16.91 15.18 14.74
C GLY A 68 -16.96 13.79 15.38
N ALA A 69 -17.05 12.73 14.57
CA ALA A 69 -17.09 11.35 15.06
C ALA A 69 -15.80 10.99 15.80
N GLU A 70 -15.94 10.37 16.97
CA GLU A 70 -14.84 9.74 17.69
C GLU A 70 -15.01 8.23 17.63
N LEU A 71 -14.03 7.55 17.05
CA LEU A 71 -14.04 6.11 16.82
C LEU A 71 -12.97 5.43 17.69
N LEU A 72 -13.39 4.59 18.61
CA LEU A 72 -12.52 3.67 19.34
C LEU A 72 -12.51 2.33 18.60
N LEU A 73 -11.35 1.97 18.06
CA LEU A 73 -11.19 0.69 17.37
C LEU A 73 -11.00 -0.44 18.39
N PRO A 74 -11.71 -1.57 18.24
CA PRO A 74 -11.54 -2.73 19.10
C PRO A 74 -10.16 -3.38 18.85
N HIS A 75 -9.61 -4.03 19.86
CA HIS A 75 -8.37 -4.79 19.70
C HIS A 75 -8.54 -5.87 18.63
N PRO A 76 -7.64 -5.95 17.64
CA PRO A 76 -7.72 -6.95 16.59
C PRO A 76 -7.57 -8.36 17.17
N ARG A 77 -8.21 -9.34 16.54
CA ARG A 77 -8.13 -10.76 16.88
C ARG A 77 -7.30 -11.48 15.84
N ALA A 78 -6.55 -12.49 16.27
CA ALA A 78 -5.86 -13.38 15.33
C ALA A 78 -6.86 -14.32 14.63
N GLY A 79 -6.47 -14.84 13.46
CA GLY A 79 -7.25 -15.81 12.70
C GLY A 79 -7.70 -15.30 11.33
N LEU A 80 -8.78 -15.85 10.82
CA LEU A 80 -9.35 -15.51 9.51
C LEU A 80 -10.31 -14.32 9.62
N HIS A 81 -10.08 -13.31 8.78
CA HIS A 81 -10.96 -12.17 8.61
C HIS A 81 -11.43 -12.03 7.16
N LEU A 82 -12.75 -11.97 7.00
CA LEU A 82 -13.40 -11.69 5.71
C LEU A 82 -13.82 -10.22 5.69
N LEU A 83 -13.16 -9.42 4.90
CA LEU A 83 -13.37 -7.97 4.83
C LEU A 83 -13.94 -7.59 3.47
N ASP A 84 -15.05 -6.86 3.49
CA ASP A 84 -15.72 -6.37 2.29
C ASP A 84 -15.29 -4.93 2.03
N LEU A 85 -14.56 -4.73 0.94
CA LEU A 85 -13.89 -3.49 0.55
C LEU A 85 -14.27 -3.11 -0.89
N GLN A 86 -15.59 -3.11 -1.18
CA GLN A 86 -16.18 -2.91 -2.51
C GLN A 86 -16.13 -1.43 -2.96
N ALA A 87 -14.95 -0.81 -2.84
CA ALA A 87 -14.69 0.49 -3.42
C ALA A 87 -13.29 0.52 -4.07
N PRO A 88 -13.10 1.29 -5.15
CA PRO A 88 -11.81 1.43 -5.80
C PRO A 88 -10.70 1.81 -4.81
N GLY A 89 -9.61 1.04 -4.82
CA GLY A 89 -8.45 1.26 -3.96
C GLY A 89 -8.57 0.75 -2.51
N ALA A 90 -9.78 0.45 -2.01
CA ALA A 90 -9.99 0.04 -0.63
C ALA A 90 -9.26 -1.26 -0.25
N VAL A 91 -9.16 -2.24 -1.18
CA VAL A 91 -8.45 -3.51 -0.96
C VAL A 91 -6.97 -3.28 -0.66
N ALA A 92 -6.28 -2.48 -1.48
CA ALA A 92 -4.86 -2.21 -1.30
C ALA A 92 -4.59 -1.39 -0.01
N ARG A 93 -5.40 -0.37 0.23
CA ARG A 93 -5.35 0.47 1.43
C ARG A 93 -5.62 -0.34 2.69
N GLY A 94 -6.69 -1.13 2.70
CA GLY A 94 -7.04 -2.01 3.81
C GLY A 94 -5.92 -2.99 4.14
N LEU A 95 -5.30 -3.62 3.13
CA LEU A 95 -4.13 -4.48 3.37
C LEU A 95 -3.01 -3.71 4.08
N CYS A 96 -2.59 -2.56 3.53
CA CYS A 96 -1.46 -1.80 4.05
C CYS A 96 -1.71 -1.25 5.46
N ALA A 97 -2.95 -0.88 5.80
CA ALA A 97 -3.30 -0.34 7.12
C ALA A 97 -3.47 -1.44 8.19
N LEU A 98 -4.07 -2.59 7.82
CA LEU A 98 -4.57 -3.57 8.78
C LEU A 98 -3.58 -4.70 9.08
N VAL A 99 -2.64 -4.99 8.18
CA VAL A 99 -1.70 -6.10 8.35
C VAL A 99 -0.74 -5.89 9.52
N TRP A 100 -0.31 -4.66 9.79
CA TRP A 100 0.66 -4.37 10.83
C TRP A 100 0.12 -4.57 12.26
N PRO A 101 -1.07 -4.03 12.61
CA PRO A 101 -1.70 -4.34 13.91
C PRO A 101 -1.92 -5.84 14.13
N LEU A 102 -2.26 -6.60 13.06
CA LEU A 102 -2.39 -8.05 13.15
C LEU A 102 -1.03 -8.75 13.37
N ALA A 103 0.01 -8.31 12.69
CA ALA A 103 1.37 -8.84 12.86
C ALA A 103 1.87 -8.68 14.31
N LEU A 104 1.52 -7.58 14.98
CA LEU A 104 1.88 -7.34 16.38
C LEU A 104 1.28 -8.38 17.36
N LEU A 105 0.24 -9.12 16.95
CA LEU A 105 -0.33 -10.19 17.80
C LEU A 105 0.60 -11.40 17.90
N GLY A 106 1.63 -11.53 17.05
CA GLY A 106 2.57 -12.65 17.03
C GLY A 106 1.90 -14.01 16.77
N LYS A 107 0.76 -14.02 16.12
CA LYS A 107 -0.05 -15.21 15.79
C LYS A 107 -0.33 -15.28 14.29
N PRO A 108 -0.58 -16.48 13.73
CA PRO A 108 -1.01 -16.62 12.35
C PRO A 108 -2.30 -15.84 12.09
N GLY A 109 -2.40 -15.24 10.92
CA GLY A 109 -3.59 -14.53 10.47
C GLY A 109 -3.82 -14.68 8.98
N GLU A 110 -5.07 -14.55 8.55
CA GLU A 110 -5.46 -14.51 7.15
C GLU A 110 -6.48 -13.40 6.94
N LEU A 111 -6.19 -12.53 5.98
CA LEU A 111 -7.12 -11.52 5.50
C LEU A 111 -7.62 -11.92 4.12
N ARG A 112 -8.92 -12.11 3.98
CA ARG A 112 -9.61 -12.19 2.68
C ARG A 112 -10.28 -10.87 2.41
N LEU A 113 -9.70 -10.14 1.45
CA LEU A 113 -10.11 -8.79 1.10
C LEU A 113 -10.92 -8.85 -0.20
N ARG A 114 -12.24 -8.67 -0.10
CA ARG A 114 -13.15 -8.67 -1.25
C ARG A 114 -13.33 -7.27 -1.78
N GLY A 115 -13.18 -7.13 -3.09
CA GLY A 115 -13.34 -5.87 -3.80
C GLY A 115 -12.36 -5.71 -4.95
N PRO A 116 -12.40 -4.56 -5.63
CA PRO A 116 -11.52 -4.27 -6.75
C PRO A 116 -10.04 -4.28 -6.33
N ASN A 117 -9.21 -5.05 -7.05
CA ASN A 117 -7.77 -5.20 -6.76
C ASN A 117 -6.87 -4.69 -7.89
N HIS A 118 -7.48 -4.12 -8.94
CA HIS A 118 -6.83 -3.36 -10.00
C HIS A 118 -7.65 -2.10 -10.28
N CYS A 119 -7.23 -0.96 -9.71
CA CYS A 119 -7.91 0.32 -9.80
C CYS A 119 -6.93 1.43 -10.20
N ASP A 120 -7.42 2.40 -10.97
CA ASP A 120 -6.66 3.61 -11.24
C ASP A 120 -6.40 4.39 -9.96
N GLY A 121 -5.21 4.95 -9.83
CA GLY A 121 -4.82 5.77 -8.66
C GLY A 121 -4.53 4.98 -7.38
N ALA A 122 -4.62 3.65 -7.41
CA ALA A 122 -4.29 2.78 -6.28
C ALA A 122 -3.29 1.70 -6.67
N PRO A 123 -2.52 1.14 -5.72
CA PRO A 123 -1.66 0.00 -6.00
C PRO A 123 -2.47 -1.19 -6.52
N THR A 124 -1.98 -1.80 -7.59
CA THR A 124 -2.51 -3.06 -8.08
C THR A 124 -2.02 -4.22 -7.21
N PHE A 125 -2.60 -5.40 -7.42
CA PHE A 125 -2.08 -6.64 -6.81
C PHE A 125 -0.57 -6.82 -7.05
N HIS A 126 -0.09 -6.53 -8.27
CA HIS A 126 1.33 -6.69 -8.59
C HIS A 126 2.20 -5.63 -7.90
N ASP A 127 1.73 -4.39 -7.75
CA ASP A 127 2.43 -3.37 -6.96
C ASP A 127 2.57 -3.80 -5.50
N LEU A 128 1.51 -4.38 -4.93
CA LEU A 128 1.57 -4.90 -3.57
C LEU A 128 2.53 -6.08 -3.45
N ARG A 129 2.34 -7.10 -4.28
CA ARG A 129 3.10 -8.36 -4.20
C ARG A 129 4.57 -8.18 -4.53
N LEU A 130 4.89 -7.42 -5.57
CA LEU A 130 6.24 -7.31 -6.13
C LEU A 130 7.01 -6.07 -5.66
N GLY A 131 6.31 -5.04 -5.21
CA GLY A 131 6.90 -3.79 -4.73
C GLY A 131 6.85 -3.69 -3.19
N TRP A 132 5.64 -3.62 -2.63
CA TRP A 132 5.47 -3.34 -1.20
C TRP A 132 5.80 -4.52 -0.28
N VAL A 133 5.36 -5.74 -0.58
CA VAL A 133 5.61 -6.95 0.26
C VAL A 133 7.10 -7.20 0.50
N PRO A 134 8.01 -7.12 -0.51
CA PRO A 134 9.43 -7.27 -0.26
C PRO A 134 10.01 -6.22 0.69
N LEU A 135 9.51 -4.98 0.66
CA LEU A 135 9.92 -3.92 1.59
C LEU A 135 9.35 -4.14 2.99
N ALA A 136 8.10 -4.59 3.08
CA ALA A 136 7.49 -4.98 4.35
C ALA A 136 8.25 -6.15 5.03
N ALA A 137 8.80 -7.07 4.24
CA ALA A 137 9.63 -8.16 4.75
C ALA A 137 10.93 -7.67 5.40
N GLN A 138 11.46 -6.49 5.04
CA GLN A 138 12.63 -5.90 5.70
C GLN A 138 12.34 -5.48 7.16
N PHE A 139 11.06 -5.23 7.50
CA PHE A 139 10.63 -5.07 8.89
C PHE A 139 10.43 -6.40 9.64
N GLY A 140 10.75 -7.53 9.01
CA GLY A 140 10.54 -8.85 9.58
C GLY A 140 9.12 -9.39 9.39
N LEU A 141 8.25 -8.69 8.65
CA LEU A 141 6.91 -9.16 8.33
C LEU A 141 6.97 -10.36 7.37
N LYS A 142 6.40 -11.48 7.78
CA LYS A 142 6.23 -12.65 6.94
C LYS A 142 4.82 -12.64 6.38
N LEU A 143 4.69 -12.07 5.19
CA LEU A 143 3.42 -11.87 4.49
C LEU A 143 3.49 -12.49 3.10
N SER A 144 2.52 -13.35 2.78
CA SER A 144 2.21 -13.72 1.39
C SER A 144 0.92 -13.04 0.95
N VAL A 145 0.88 -12.65 -0.32
CA VAL A 145 -0.30 -12.02 -0.92
C VAL A 145 -0.60 -12.74 -2.22
N ASP A 146 -1.79 -13.32 -2.30
CA ASP A 146 -2.25 -14.10 -3.45
C ASP A 146 -3.58 -13.57 -3.98
N LEU A 147 -3.76 -13.66 -5.29
CA LEU A 147 -4.95 -13.24 -5.98
C LEU A 147 -5.81 -14.47 -6.30
N THR A 148 -6.95 -14.61 -5.64
CA THR A 148 -7.87 -15.72 -5.89
C THR A 148 -8.92 -15.35 -6.93
N GLN A 149 -9.29 -14.08 -7.00
CA GLN A 149 -10.22 -13.55 -7.99
C GLN A 149 -9.80 -12.14 -8.42
N THR A 150 -9.61 -11.97 -9.73
CA THR A 150 -9.24 -10.67 -10.29
C THR A 150 -10.46 -9.79 -10.50
N ALA A 151 -10.33 -8.51 -10.13
CA ALA A 151 -11.32 -7.48 -10.41
C ALA A 151 -10.70 -6.16 -10.82
N PHE A 152 -11.30 -5.53 -11.82
CA PHE A 152 -10.93 -4.21 -12.32
C PHE A 152 -12.06 -3.21 -12.07
N GLY A 153 -11.70 -2.05 -11.53
CA GLY A 153 -12.66 -0.97 -11.31
C GLY A 153 -13.65 -1.29 -10.19
N ALA A 154 -14.90 -1.64 -10.53
CA ALA A 154 -15.97 -1.91 -9.59
C ALA A 154 -16.39 -3.40 -9.54
N ASP A 155 -15.64 -4.29 -10.18
CA ASP A 155 -15.95 -5.71 -10.20
C ASP A 155 -15.63 -6.36 -8.84
N ASP A 156 -16.27 -7.51 -8.56
CA ASP A 156 -15.97 -8.34 -7.40
C ASP A 156 -14.63 -9.07 -7.59
N GLY A 157 -13.73 -8.87 -6.66
CA GLY A 157 -12.44 -9.56 -6.61
C GLY A 157 -12.14 -10.09 -5.23
N GLU A 158 -11.12 -10.92 -5.11
CA GLU A 158 -10.63 -11.39 -3.83
C GLU A 158 -9.10 -11.48 -3.83
N LEU A 159 -8.50 -10.86 -2.81
CA LEU A 159 -7.10 -10.96 -2.48
C LEU A 159 -6.98 -11.64 -1.11
N VAL A 160 -6.09 -12.63 -1.02
CA VAL A 160 -5.80 -13.34 0.22
C VAL A 160 -4.41 -12.96 0.70
N ALA A 161 -4.33 -12.45 1.92
CA ALA A 161 -3.08 -12.12 2.58
C ALA A 161 -2.90 -13.03 3.80
N THR A 162 -1.84 -13.83 3.80
CA THR A 162 -1.52 -14.76 4.89
C THR A 162 -0.32 -14.25 5.67
N LEU A 163 -0.51 -14.10 6.98
CA LEU A 163 0.53 -13.68 7.91
C LEU A 163 1.04 -14.90 8.69
N ASP A 164 2.34 -15.14 8.59
CA ASP A 164 3.03 -16.02 9.54
C ASP A 164 3.46 -15.22 10.78
N PRO A 165 3.54 -15.88 11.95
CA PRO A 165 4.01 -15.23 13.15
C PRO A 165 5.40 -14.62 12.95
N ALA A 166 5.53 -13.32 13.14
CA ALA A 166 6.82 -12.66 13.18
C ALA A 166 7.31 -12.57 14.62
N PRO A 167 8.58 -12.94 14.92
CA PRO A 167 9.09 -12.92 16.29
C PRO A 167 9.23 -11.50 16.84
N ALA A 168 9.47 -10.52 15.97
CA ALA A 168 9.57 -9.09 16.30
C ALA A 168 9.69 -8.26 15.02
N LEU A 169 9.32 -6.98 15.09
CA LEU A 169 9.62 -6.01 14.05
C LEU A 169 11.13 -5.67 14.07
N THR A 170 11.70 -5.52 12.89
CA THR A 170 13.09 -5.11 12.65
C THR A 170 13.13 -3.66 12.17
N PRO A 171 13.98 -2.79 12.72
CA PRO A 171 14.14 -1.43 12.22
C PRO A 171 14.58 -1.41 10.76
N LEU A 172 13.93 -0.59 9.95
CA LEU A 172 14.28 -0.43 8.55
C LEU A 172 15.48 0.53 8.40
N HIS A 173 16.53 0.09 7.72
CA HIS A 173 17.68 0.92 7.33
C HIS A 173 17.85 0.85 5.81
N LEU A 174 17.16 1.74 5.08
CA LEU A 174 17.11 1.77 3.63
C LEU A 174 17.45 3.16 3.08
N VAL A 175 18.67 3.64 3.37
CA VAL A 175 19.14 4.95 2.94
C VAL A 175 19.57 4.95 1.46
N HIS A 176 20.10 3.81 0.99
CA HIS A 176 20.55 3.65 -0.40
C HIS A 176 19.89 2.41 -1.01
N ARG A 177 19.35 2.56 -2.21
CA ARG A 177 18.75 1.44 -2.93
C ARG A 177 19.76 0.45 -3.53
N GLY A 178 21.06 0.87 -3.63
CA GLY A 178 22.08 0.10 -4.32
C GLY A 178 21.99 0.20 -5.84
N ILE A 179 22.72 -0.66 -6.54
CA ILE A 179 22.71 -0.71 -8.00
C ILE A 179 21.42 -1.35 -8.54
N LEU A 180 21.00 -0.90 -9.72
CA LEU A 180 19.88 -1.51 -10.46
C LEU A 180 20.33 -2.90 -10.94
N ARG A 181 19.58 -3.93 -10.55
CA ARG A 181 19.83 -5.34 -10.90
C ARG A 181 19.03 -5.76 -12.12
N GLN A 182 17.73 -5.46 -12.11
CA GLN A 182 16.81 -5.90 -13.15
C GLN A 182 15.62 -4.95 -13.30
N VAL A 183 15.10 -4.83 -14.51
CA VAL A 183 13.80 -4.24 -14.80
C VAL A 183 12.94 -5.26 -15.51
N SER A 184 11.76 -5.54 -14.95
CA SER A 184 10.77 -6.46 -15.54
C SER A 184 9.49 -5.70 -15.85
N ILE A 185 8.90 -5.98 -17.01
CA ILE A 185 7.59 -5.47 -17.43
C ILE A 185 6.61 -6.64 -17.42
N ILE A 186 5.67 -6.65 -16.49
CA ILE A 186 4.70 -7.71 -16.32
C ILE A 186 3.40 -7.32 -17.01
N ALA A 187 3.03 -8.06 -18.05
CA ALA A 187 1.73 -7.97 -18.71
C ALA A 187 0.77 -8.95 -18.05
N ALA A 188 -0.03 -8.47 -17.11
CA ALA A 188 -1.01 -9.25 -16.35
C ALA A 188 -2.36 -9.21 -17.05
N VAL A 189 -2.90 -10.37 -17.44
CA VAL A 189 -4.07 -10.47 -18.32
C VAL A 189 -5.15 -11.34 -17.70
N ALA A 190 -6.36 -10.76 -17.64
CA ALA A 190 -7.60 -11.42 -17.27
C ALA A 190 -8.47 -11.64 -18.51
N GLY A 191 -8.84 -12.89 -18.82
CA GLY A 191 -9.67 -13.25 -19.97
C GLY A 191 -8.90 -13.49 -21.28
N GLY A 192 -9.58 -13.43 -22.44
CA GLY A 192 -9.13 -14.11 -23.65
C GLY A 192 -8.20 -13.36 -24.62
N ARG A 193 -8.18 -12.03 -24.66
CA ARG A 193 -7.39 -11.26 -25.64
C ARG A 193 -6.16 -10.65 -24.98
N HIS A 194 -4.98 -11.00 -25.49
CA HIS A 194 -3.71 -10.64 -24.85
C HIS A 194 -2.85 -9.70 -25.71
N GLU A 195 -3.22 -9.48 -26.99
CA GLU A 195 -2.39 -8.78 -27.95
C GLU A 195 -2.08 -7.35 -27.52
N ALA A 196 -3.10 -6.62 -27.04
CA ALA A 196 -2.92 -5.24 -26.58
C ALA A 196 -2.00 -5.13 -25.37
N ALA A 197 -2.08 -6.08 -24.41
CA ALA A 197 -1.19 -6.11 -23.26
C ALA A 197 0.25 -6.39 -23.65
N LEU A 198 0.47 -7.31 -24.61
CA LEU A 198 1.80 -7.65 -25.12
C LEU A 198 2.38 -6.48 -25.92
N GLU A 199 1.58 -5.85 -26.79
CA GLU A 199 1.98 -4.65 -27.54
C GLU A 199 2.41 -3.52 -26.59
N ALA A 200 1.63 -3.27 -25.54
CA ALA A 200 1.95 -2.25 -24.54
C ALA A 200 3.25 -2.61 -23.77
N ALA A 201 3.44 -3.87 -23.40
CA ALA A 201 4.66 -4.32 -22.71
C ALA A 201 5.89 -4.18 -23.62
N GLU A 202 5.80 -4.59 -24.88
CA GLU A 202 6.89 -4.41 -25.85
C GLU A 202 7.21 -2.94 -26.08
N GLN A 203 6.20 -2.06 -26.11
CA GLN A 203 6.41 -0.61 -26.23
C GLN A 203 7.12 -0.06 -25.01
N ALA A 204 6.74 -0.46 -23.78
CA ALA A 204 7.44 -0.07 -22.56
C ALA A 204 8.91 -0.51 -22.59
N VAL A 205 9.20 -1.75 -23.01
CA VAL A 205 10.58 -2.24 -23.16
C VAL A 205 11.36 -1.41 -24.18
N ARG A 206 10.75 -1.10 -25.35
CA ARG A 206 11.38 -0.25 -26.36
C ARG A 206 11.67 1.17 -25.84
N ALA A 207 10.72 1.76 -25.08
CA ALA A 207 10.88 3.08 -24.49
C ALA A 207 12.05 3.11 -23.50
N LEU A 208 12.09 2.16 -22.56
CA LEU A 208 13.17 2.03 -21.56
C LEU A 208 14.53 1.79 -22.24
N ARG A 209 14.58 0.96 -23.27
CA ARG A 209 15.83 0.70 -24.01
C ARG A 209 16.38 1.96 -24.68
N ARG A 210 15.54 2.86 -25.20
CA ARG A 210 15.98 4.16 -25.74
C ARG A 210 16.66 5.02 -24.70
N GLN A 211 16.37 4.81 -23.42
CA GLN A 211 16.99 5.48 -22.27
C GLN A 211 18.18 4.69 -21.69
N GLY A 212 18.61 3.64 -22.37
CA GLY A 212 19.72 2.80 -21.90
C GLY A 212 19.35 1.80 -20.79
N VAL A 213 18.06 1.64 -20.48
CA VAL A 213 17.59 0.68 -19.47
C VAL A 213 17.20 -0.64 -20.15
N ILE A 214 17.86 -1.72 -19.75
CA ILE A 214 17.52 -3.07 -20.22
C ILE A 214 16.35 -3.57 -19.40
N ALA A 215 15.25 -3.91 -20.07
CA ALA A 215 14.06 -4.47 -19.45
C ALA A 215 13.60 -5.71 -20.22
N GLU A 216 12.98 -6.65 -19.50
CA GLU A 216 12.39 -7.87 -20.04
C GLU A 216 10.88 -7.85 -19.80
N ALA A 217 10.11 -8.31 -20.79
CA ALA A 217 8.67 -8.45 -20.66
C ALA A 217 8.28 -9.90 -20.39
N GLU A 218 7.38 -10.09 -19.42
CA GLU A 218 6.75 -11.37 -19.14
C GLU A 218 5.23 -11.25 -19.16
N ARG A 219 4.56 -12.34 -19.52
CA ARG A 219 3.10 -12.44 -19.47
C ARG A 219 2.63 -13.29 -18.32
N VAL A 220 1.71 -12.75 -17.54
CA VAL A 220 1.07 -13.46 -16.44
C VAL A 220 -0.44 -13.55 -16.68
N ARG A 221 -0.99 -14.74 -16.55
CA ARG A 221 -2.45 -14.93 -16.55
C ARG A 221 -2.99 -14.72 -15.14
N LEU A 222 -4.02 -13.89 -15.06
CA LEU A 222 -4.73 -13.64 -13.81
C LEU A 222 -5.90 -14.62 -13.67
N PRO A 223 -6.23 -15.04 -12.43
CA PRO A 223 -7.42 -15.85 -12.16
C PRO A 223 -8.69 -15.03 -12.47
N VAL A 224 -9.57 -15.57 -13.30
CA VAL A 224 -10.82 -14.91 -13.71
C VAL A 224 -11.99 -15.85 -13.43
N THR A 225 -13.00 -15.34 -12.75
CA THR A 225 -14.23 -16.08 -12.52
C THR A 225 -15.30 -15.78 -13.56
N GLN A 226 -15.42 -14.52 -13.99
CA GLN A 226 -16.33 -14.07 -15.07
C GLN A 226 -15.86 -12.69 -15.57
N GLY A 227 -16.09 -12.35 -16.84
CA GLY A 227 -15.98 -10.99 -17.29
C GLY A 227 -15.28 -10.74 -18.62
N ARG A 228 -15.14 -9.47 -18.94
CA ARG A 228 -14.49 -8.96 -20.13
C ARG A 228 -12.97 -9.12 -20.02
N SER A 229 -12.30 -9.26 -21.17
CA SER A 229 -10.83 -9.23 -21.22
C SER A 229 -10.32 -7.89 -20.69
N ARG A 230 -9.53 -7.94 -19.63
CA ARG A 230 -8.89 -6.78 -18.97
C ARG A 230 -7.42 -7.09 -18.75
N TRP A 231 -6.61 -6.07 -18.64
CA TRP A 231 -5.19 -6.23 -18.42
C TRP A 231 -4.58 -5.05 -17.64
N ALA A 232 -3.43 -5.30 -17.06
CA ALA A 232 -2.60 -4.31 -16.40
C ALA A 232 -1.14 -4.54 -16.79
N LEU A 233 -0.36 -3.48 -16.84
CA LEU A 233 1.09 -3.53 -16.90
C LEU A 233 1.67 -3.13 -15.56
N THR A 234 2.72 -3.83 -15.14
CA THR A 234 3.52 -3.43 -13.99
C THR A 234 4.99 -3.41 -14.41
N ALA A 235 5.66 -2.27 -14.26
CA ALA A 235 7.11 -2.19 -14.33
C ALA A 235 7.66 -2.37 -12.90
N ARG A 236 8.60 -3.31 -12.75
CA ARG A 236 9.32 -3.57 -11.52
C ARG A 236 10.80 -3.30 -11.74
N ALA A 237 11.36 -2.37 -10.98
CA ALA A 237 12.80 -2.14 -10.92
C ALA A 237 13.35 -2.72 -9.61
N GLU A 238 14.20 -3.72 -9.71
CA GLU A 238 14.85 -4.37 -8.59
C GLU A 238 16.27 -3.81 -8.43
N PHE A 239 16.53 -3.30 -7.24
CA PHE A 239 17.85 -2.80 -6.83
C PHE A 239 18.45 -3.76 -5.81
N GLU A 240 19.71 -3.53 -5.46
CA GLU A 240 20.43 -4.36 -4.50
C GLU A 240 19.76 -4.42 -3.12
N HIS A 241 19.17 -3.32 -2.67
CA HIS A 241 18.56 -3.20 -1.34
C HIS A 241 17.10 -2.77 -1.36
N SER A 242 16.55 -2.44 -2.53
CA SER A 242 15.20 -1.93 -2.69
C SER A 242 14.51 -2.46 -3.92
N VAL A 243 13.22 -2.21 -4.00
CA VAL A 243 12.40 -2.48 -5.17
C VAL A 243 11.36 -1.38 -5.33
N VAL A 244 11.10 -1.00 -6.58
CA VAL A 244 10.03 -0.07 -6.93
C VAL A 244 9.16 -0.70 -8.01
N SER A 245 7.87 -0.54 -7.88
CA SER A 245 6.89 -0.97 -8.88
C SER A 245 5.94 0.17 -9.21
N VAL A 246 5.56 0.24 -10.47
CA VAL A 246 4.56 1.18 -11.00
C VAL A 246 3.65 0.44 -11.96
N SER A 247 2.36 0.70 -11.92
CA SER A 247 1.39 0.01 -12.78
C SER A 247 0.55 0.97 -13.57
N GLU A 248 0.12 0.53 -14.77
CA GLU A 248 -0.87 1.15 -15.63
C GLU A 248 -1.96 0.13 -15.99
N LEU A 249 -3.21 0.57 -16.00
CA LEU A 249 -4.32 -0.30 -16.40
C LEU A 249 -4.65 -0.15 -17.88
N GLY A 250 -4.96 -1.27 -18.50
CA GLY A 250 -5.55 -1.27 -19.83
C GLY A 250 -6.97 -0.73 -19.84
N PRO A 251 -7.46 -0.16 -20.97
CA PRO A 251 -8.79 0.43 -21.06
C PRO A 251 -9.88 -0.62 -20.82
N ALA A 252 -11.01 -0.18 -20.29
CA ALA A 252 -12.18 -1.04 -20.04
C ALA A 252 -12.79 -1.61 -21.32
N ALA A 253 -12.66 -0.90 -22.43
CA ALA A 253 -13.06 -1.31 -23.78
C ALA A 253 -11.95 -0.93 -24.76
N PRO A 254 -11.70 -1.72 -25.81
CA PRO A 254 -10.77 -1.33 -26.85
C PRO A 254 -11.29 -0.05 -27.53
N ALA A 255 -10.42 0.95 -27.64
CA ALA A 255 -10.74 2.13 -28.41
C ALA A 255 -10.84 1.78 -29.93
N PRO A 256 -11.76 2.41 -30.67
CA PRO A 256 -11.76 2.26 -32.10
C PRO A 256 -10.42 2.79 -32.66
N GLY A 257 -9.61 1.88 -33.25
CA GLY A 257 -8.34 2.26 -33.88
C GLY A 257 -7.06 1.76 -33.22
N GLY A 258 -7.12 1.06 -32.10
CA GLY A 258 -5.99 0.28 -31.52
C GLY A 258 -4.83 1.09 -30.91
N GLY A 259 -4.84 2.42 -30.93
CA GLY A 259 -3.71 3.27 -30.54
C GLY A 259 -3.39 3.34 -29.03
N ASP A 260 -4.26 2.85 -28.16
CA ASP A 260 -4.13 3.06 -26.71
C ASP A 260 -3.07 2.19 -26.03
N ALA A 261 -2.79 1.00 -26.59
CA ALA A 261 -1.86 0.05 -25.97
C ALA A 261 -0.43 0.59 -25.92
N ALA A 262 0.07 1.11 -27.04
CA ALA A 262 1.41 1.69 -27.11
C ALA A 262 1.55 2.91 -26.18
N ALA A 263 0.54 3.77 -26.12
CA ALA A 263 0.52 4.94 -25.24
C ALA A 263 0.56 4.54 -23.73
N ILE A 264 -0.08 3.44 -23.36
CA ILE A 264 -0.01 2.90 -21.99
C ILE A 264 1.39 2.41 -21.70
N GLY A 265 2.04 1.69 -22.64
CA GLY A 265 3.43 1.27 -22.52
C GLY A 265 4.40 2.45 -22.34
N ASP A 266 4.21 3.52 -23.12
CA ASP A 266 5.02 4.74 -22.99
C ASP A 266 4.80 5.43 -21.64
N ARG A 267 3.55 5.54 -21.15
CA ARG A 267 3.27 6.11 -19.81
C ARG A 267 3.92 5.31 -18.70
N LEU A 268 3.84 3.98 -18.75
CA LEU A 268 4.50 3.10 -17.76
C LEU A 268 6.01 3.35 -17.75
N ALA A 269 6.65 3.37 -18.92
CA ALA A 269 8.08 3.65 -19.05
C ALA A 269 8.44 5.03 -18.48
N GLN A 270 7.69 6.09 -18.83
CA GLN A 270 7.90 7.45 -18.33
C GLN A 270 7.79 7.54 -16.79
N ARG A 271 6.87 6.79 -16.17
CA ARG A 271 6.76 6.77 -14.70
C ARG A 271 8.01 6.17 -14.08
N LEU A 272 8.54 5.08 -14.63
CA LEU A 272 9.77 4.48 -14.13
C LEU A 272 10.98 5.37 -14.42
N GLU A 273 11.06 5.97 -15.61
CA GLU A 273 12.12 6.92 -16.02
C GLU A 273 12.24 8.12 -15.06
N LYS A 274 11.10 8.63 -14.56
CA LYS A 274 11.11 9.71 -13.56
C LYS A 274 11.71 9.31 -12.22
N PHE A 275 11.60 8.04 -11.87
CA PHE A 275 12.17 7.50 -10.63
C PHE A 275 13.66 7.14 -10.75
N LEU A 276 14.08 6.53 -11.87
CA LEU A 276 15.42 5.97 -12.03
C LEU A 276 16.57 6.95 -11.77
N PRO A 277 16.56 8.24 -12.20
CA PRO A 277 17.62 9.21 -11.90
C PRO A 277 17.60 9.72 -10.47
N ARG A 278 16.48 9.53 -9.72
CA ARG A 278 16.37 9.93 -8.32
C ARG A 278 17.23 9.04 -7.43
N ARG A 279 17.71 9.60 -6.30
CA ARG A 279 18.54 8.88 -5.32
C ARG A 279 17.72 8.19 -4.25
N GLY A 280 16.44 8.59 -4.05
CA GLY A 280 15.55 7.99 -3.08
C GLY A 280 15.49 6.47 -3.21
N ALA A 281 15.53 5.77 -2.10
CA ALA A 281 15.52 4.32 -2.08
C ALA A 281 14.13 3.75 -2.42
N VAL A 282 13.06 4.49 -2.13
CA VAL A 282 11.69 4.14 -2.47
C VAL A 282 10.96 5.30 -3.15
N ASP A 283 9.87 5.02 -3.83
CA ASP A 283 8.98 6.06 -4.35
C ASP A 283 8.15 6.72 -3.22
N ALA A 284 7.56 7.88 -3.52
CA ALA A 284 6.82 8.67 -2.55
C ALA A 284 5.65 7.91 -1.90
N ALA A 285 4.84 7.21 -2.70
CA ALA A 285 3.69 6.47 -2.18
C ALA A 285 4.10 5.26 -1.32
N THR A 286 5.22 4.63 -1.65
CA THR A 286 5.81 3.58 -0.82
C THR A 286 6.36 4.17 0.48
N ALA A 287 7.01 5.34 0.44
CA ALA A 287 7.51 6.01 1.65
C ALA A 287 6.39 6.29 2.67
N GLU A 288 5.22 6.73 2.21
CA GLU A 288 4.05 6.93 3.06
C GLU A 288 3.60 5.63 3.75
N ARG A 289 3.56 4.51 3.02
CA ARG A 289 3.16 3.19 3.56
C ARG A 289 4.17 2.60 4.53
N LEU A 290 5.45 2.96 4.44
CA LEU A 290 6.49 2.51 5.34
C LEU A 290 6.52 3.30 6.66
N LEU A 291 5.81 4.45 6.77
CA LEU A 291 5.75 5.21 8.01
C LEU A 291 5.05 4.45 9.14
N LEU A 292 3.90 3.83 8.87
CA LEU A 292 3.18 3.08 9.91
C LEU A 292 4.05 2.02 10.59
N PRO A 293 4.68 1.05 9.88
CA PRO A 293 5.57 0.09 10.52
C PRO A 293 6.79 0.75 11.17
N SER A 294 7.30 1.86 10.62
CA SER A 294 8.40 2.60 11.24
C SER A 294 8.01 3.18 12.59
N PHE A 295 6.80 3.72 12.73
CA PHE A 295 6.27 4.20 14.02
C PHE A 295 6.10 3.09 15.04
N LEU A 296 5.53 1.96 14.62
CA LEU A 296 5.31 0.80 15.49
C LEU A 296 6.65 0.24 15.98
N CYS A 297 7.63 0.15 15.09
CA CYS A 297 8.98 -0.29 15.41
C CYS A 297 9.68 0.69 16.37
N ALA A 298 9.67 2.00 16.06
CA ALA A 298 10.29 3.02 16.90
C ALA A 298 9.64 3.15 18.28
N ALA A 299 8.34 2.87 18.39
CA ALA A 299 7.64 2.82 19.67
C ALA A 299 7.95 1.54 20.48
N GLY A 300 8.76 0.62 19.96
CA GLY A 300 9.06 -0.67 20.60
C GLY A 300 7.91 -1.68 20.53
N LEU A 301 6.84 -1.41 19.76
CA LEU A 301 5.74 -2.34 19.59
C LEU A 301 6.19 -3.49 18.69
N GLY A 302 6.24 -4.70 19.26
CA GLY A 302 6.76 -5.89 18.59
C GLY A 302 8.27 -5.87 18.34
N ALA A 303 9.05 -4.97 18.93
CA ALA A 303 10.49 -4.90 18.76
C ALA A 303 11.23 -5.95 19.64
N ARG A 304 12.40 -6.39 19.16
CA ARG A 304 13.30 -7.24 19.95
C ARG A 304 13.93 -6.41 21.05
N ALA A 305 13.97 -6.95 22.27
CA ALA A 305 14.62 -6.30 23.39
C ALA A 305 16.11 -5.98 23.09
N GLY A 306 16.54 -4.75 23.39
CA GLY A 306 17.94 -4.30 23.25
C GLY A 306 18.36 -3.74 21.89
N THR A 307 17.47 -3.65 20.89
CA THR A 307 17.77 -3.00 19.62
C THR A 307 17.25 -1.55 19.65
N PRO A 308 18.09 -0.54 19.30
CA PRO A 308 17.58 0.83 19.14
C PRO A 308 16.56 0.82 17.98
N PRO A 309 15.30 1.16 18.25
CA PRO A 309 14.23 0.96 17.27
C PRO A 309 14.10 2.13 16.29
N SER A 310 15.19 2.71 15.80
CA SER A 310 15.12 3.80 14.82
C SER A 310 15.09 3.28 13.40
N CYS A 311 14.18 3.80 12.59
CA CYS A 311 14.08 3.52 11.16
C CYS A 311 14.60 4.70 10.35
N HIS A 312 15.34 4.40 9.27
CA HIS A 312 15.96 5.38 8.38
C HIS A 312 15.73 4.94 6.94
N TYR A 313 15.11 5.76 6.11
CA TYR A 313 14.98 5.48 4.69
C TYR A 313 14.84 6.76 3.87
N THR A 314 15.11 6.67 2.57
CA THR A 314 15.02 7.81 1.66
C THR A 314 13.89 7.62 0.64
N THR A 315 13.27 8.74 0.26
CA THR A 315 12.21 8.79 -0.75
C THR A 315 12.62 9.59 -1.97
N SER A 316 12.07 9.24 -3.13
CA SER A 316 12.26 10.01 -4.36
C SER A 316 11.54 11.35 -4.35
N ALA A 317 10.51 11.51 -3.50
CA ALA A 317 9.85 12.80 -3.28
C ALA A 317 9.15 12.83 -1.91
N VAL A 318 9.27 13.94 -1.23
CA VAL A 318 8.51 14.26 -0.02
C VAL A 318 7.12 14.72 -0.45
N THR A 319 6.07 14.19 0.20
CA THR A 319 4.68 14.60 -0.04
C THR A 319 4.09 15.30 1.18
N SER A 320 3.06 16.12 0.97
CA SER A 320 2.28 16.72 2.08
C SER A 320 1.70 15.62 2.99
N ALA A 321 1.22 14.52 2.42
CA ALA A 321 0.72 13.37 3.19
C ALA A 321 1.81 12.74 4.09
N LEU A 322 3.04 12.62 3.59
CA LEU A 322 4.19 12.13 4.37
C LEU A 322 4.48 13.03 5.57
N LEU A 323 4.47 14.37 5.36
CA LEU A 323 4.68 15.36 6.42
C LEU A 323 3.56 15.35 7.45
N GLU A 324 2.31 15.28 7.01
CA GLU A 324 1.14 15.21 7.87
C GLU A 324 1.12 13.94 8.71
N LEU A 325 1.37 12.77 8.10
CA LEU A 325 1.42 11.49 8.80
C LEU A 325 2.57 11.45 9.82
N ALA A 326 3.74 12.05 9.51
CA ALA A 326 4.85 12.16 10.43
C ALA A 326 4.51 12.95 11.71
N THR A 327 3.63 13.95 11.60
CA THR A 327 3.13 14.70 12.77
C THR A 327 2.01 13.97 13.51
N THR A 328 1.13 13.28 12.79
CA THR A 328 -0.02 12.54 13.33
C THR A 328 0.42 11.45 14.31
N ALA A 329 1.51 10.74 14.02
CA ALA A 329 2.00 9.64 14.86
C ALA A 329 2.34 10.07 16.30
N ARG A 330 2.78 11.31 16.51
CA ARG A 330 3.12 11.84 17.84
C ARG A 330 1.92 11.90 18.79
N GLN A 331 0.71 11.94 18.25
CA GLN A 331 -0.51 11.95 19.03
C GLN A 331 -0.78 10.57 19.69
N ALA A 332 -0.32 9.49 19.05
CA ALA A 332 -0.57 8.11 19.52
C ALA A 332 0.63 7.46 20.20
N LEU A 333 1.85 7.81 19.79
CA LEU A 333 3.08 7.10 20.16
C LEU A 333 4.17 8.07 20.65
N PRO A 334 5.05 7.64 21.60
CA PRO A 334 6.20 8.41 22.02
C PRO A 334 7.33 8.27 20.99
N VAL A 335 7.10 8.81 19.78
CA VAL A 335 8.05 8.75 18.67
C VAL A 335 8.26 10.13 18.06
N ARG A 336 9.44 10.34 17.53
CA ARG A 336 9.78 11.49 16.71
C ARG A 336 10.02 11.04 15.27
N ALA A 337 9.26 11.60 14.33
CA ALA A 337 9.53 11.48 12.92
C ALA A 337 10.09 12.81 12.39
N VAL A 338 11.17 12.72 11.66
CA VAL A 338 11.79 13.84 10.95
C VAL A 338 11.81 13.49 9.48
N VAL A 339 11.26 14.38 8.67
CA VAL A 339 11.33 14.31 7.21
C VAL A 339 12.22 15.46 6.78
N ASP A 340 13.40 15.13 6.27
CA ASP A 340 14.38 16.08 5.76
C ASP A 340 14.30 16.12 4.23
N GLY A 341 13.85 17.24 3.69
CA GLY A 341 13.59 17.48 2.26
C GLY A 341 12.38 18.37 2.06
N ALA A 342 12.39 19.18 1.00
CA ALA A 342 11.24 19.99 0.61
C ALA A 342 10.19 19.15 -0.11
N GLU A 343 8.92 19.60 -0.07
CA GLU A 343 7.82 18.95 -0.80
C GLU A 343 8.13 18.88 -2.31
N GLY A 344 7.95 17.70 -2.91
CA GLY A 344 8.28 17.40 -4.30
C GLY A 344 9.75 17.02 -4.55
N GLU A 345 10.63 17.22 -3.59
CA GLU A 345 12.05 16.88 -3.67
C GLU A 345 12.36 15.56 -2.96
N GLU A 346 13.56 15.04 -3.21
CA GLU A 346 14.06 13.88 -2.48
C GLU A 346 14.18 14.20 -1.00
N GLY A 347 13.93 13.18 -0.15
CA GLY A 347 14.03 13.40 1.28
C GLY A 347 14.49 12.17 2.04
N MET A 348 14.95 12.40 3.27
CA MET A 348 15.25 11.35 4.23
C MET A 348 14.23 11.35 5.36
N ILE A 349 13.77 10.17 5.70
CA ILE A 349 12.83 9.92 6.79
C ILE A 349 13.59 9.22 7.92
N VAL A 350 13.52 9.81 9.11
CA VAL A 350 14.07 9.25 10.34
C VAL A 350 12.94 9.14 11.35
N VAL A 351 12.67 7.93 11.83
CA VAL A 351 11.70 7.67 12.90
C VAL A 351 12.44 7.05 14.08
N ALA A 352 12.37 7.70 15.22
CA ALA A 352 13.07 7.28 16.44
C ALA A 352 12.17 7.45 17.68
N PRO A 353 12.46 6.76 18.79
CA PRO A 353 11.83 7.05 20.08
C PRO A 353 12.09 8.49 20.52
N THR A 354 11.18 9.07 21.32
CA THR A 354 11.36 10.39 21.96
C THR A 354 12.14 10.28 23.26
#